data_03dab03d3c743d7c74dc9904a650233f
#
_entry.id   03dab03d3c743d7c74dc9904a650233f
#
_cell.length_a   1.000
_cell.length_b   1.000
_cell.length_c   1.000
_cell.angle_alpha   90.00
_cell.angle_beta   90.00
_cell.angle_gamma   90.00
#
_symmetry.space_group_name_H-M   'P 1'
#
loop_
_entity.id
_entity.type
_entity.pdbx_description
1 polymer ?
#
loop_
_entity_poly.entity_id
_entity_poly.type
_entity_poly.pdbx_seq_one_letter_code
_entity_poly.pdbx_strand_id
1 'polypeptide(L)'
;TLSVNFGSINTKFKIGNKSYKVPYGIAHYIEHLKFNLSDDLTAHEVFNKMGCDTNAFTTFNYTNYLVMGTGNPVDATNKLLDFVETPYFTKKLVNKERGIIVSESNMGLDDPYMLNMYGVLKNIFKREEDYSLITGKEEDIKKITLEDIELVYKAYYHPSNMNLVITGNFN
;
A
#
# COMPACT_ATOMS: atom_id res chain seq x y z
N THR A 1 -1.77 14.22 3.30
CA THR A 1 -1.68 12.79 3.65
C THR A 1 -3.06 12.17 3.63
N LEU A 2 -3.22 11.04 2.93
CA LEU A 2 -4.43 10.22 2.89
C LEU A 2 -4.10 8.83 3.40
N SER A 3 -4.72 8.43 4.52
CA SER A 3 -4.52 7.12 5.13
C SER A 3 -5.72 6.22 4.84
N VAL A 4 -5.46 5.01 4.36
CA VAL A 4 -6.45 3.95 4.22
C VAL A 4 -6.33 3.02 5.42
N ASN A 5 -7.42 2.74 6.10
CA ASN A 5 -7.46 1.83 7.25
C ASN A 5 -7.38 0.36 6.77
N PHE A 6 -6.26 0.04 6.16
CA PHE A 6 -5.89 -1.28 5.64
C PHE A 6 -4.38 -1.43 5.66
N GLY A 7 -3.86 -2.41 6.39
CA GLY A 7 -2.44 -2.69 6.53
C GLY A 7 -2.14 -4.19 6.44
N SER A 8 -0.90 -4.58 6.73
CA SER A 8 -0.43 -5.95 6.50
C SER A 8 -1.15 -7.03 7.32
N ILE A 9 -1.74 -6.69 8.47
CA ILE A 9 -2.49 -7.63 9.30
C ILE A 9 -3.90 -7.93 8.76
N ASN A 10 -4.43 -7.13 7.84
CA ASN A 10 -5.80 -7.24 7.35
C ASN A 10 -5.96 -8.29 6.24
N THR A 11 -5.44 -9.49 6.47
CA THR A 11 -5.50 -10.59 5.48
C THR A 11 -6.80 -11.38 5.50
N LYS A 12 -7.64 -11.19 6.53
CA LYS A 12 -8.95 -11.84 6.69
C LYS A 12 -10.03 -10.80 6.88
N PHE A 13 -11.06 -10.82 6.06
CA PHE A 13 -12.15 -9.85 6.12
C PHE A 13 -13.47 -10.42 5.60
N LYS A 14 -14.56 -9.65 5.74
CA LYS A 14 -15.88 -10.01 5.25
C LYS A 14 -16.43 -8.95 4.31
N ILE A 15 -17.11 -9.38 3.26
CA ILE A 15 -17.95 -8.54 2.43
C ILE A 15 -19.36 -9.14 2.49
N GLY A 16 -20.28 -8.43 3.14
CA GLY A 16 -21.58 -8.98 3.49
C GLY A 16 -21.41 -10.23 4.38
N ASN A 17 -22.02 -11.34 3.97
CA ASN A 17 -21.94 -12.61 4.71
C ASN A 17 -20.79 -13.52 4.28
N LYS A 18 -19.98 -13.12 3.29
CA LYS A 18 -18.90 -13.94 2.76
C LYS A 18 -17.56 -13.56 3.38
N SER A 19 -16.83 -14.56 3.89
CA SER A 19 -15.48 -14.39 4.45
C SER A 19 -14.43 -14.61 3.36
N TYR A 20 -13.38 -13.81 3.38
CA TYR A 20 -12.25 -13.87 2.47
C TYR A 20 -10.94 -13.95 3.23
N LYS A 21 -9.96 -14.58 2.62
CA LYS A 21 -8.56 -14.59 3.07
C LYS A 21 -7.68 -14.33 1.86
N VAL A 22 -6.73 -13.41 1.99
CA VAL A 22 -5.76 -13.04 0.96
C VAL A 22 -4.33 -13.30 1.47
N PRO A 23 -3.34 -13.43 0.57
CA PRO A 23 -1.94 -13.65 0.96
C PRO A 23 -1.37 -12.47 1.76
N TYR A 24 -0.36 -12.75 2.61
CA TYR A 24 0.43 -11.70 3.26
C TYR A 24 1.17 -10.85 2.23
N GLY A 25 1.42 -9.58 2.57
CA GLY A 25 2.09 -8.62 1.69
C GLY A 25 1.17 -7.90 0.72
N ILE A 26 -0.12 -8.26 0.62
CA ILE A 26 -1.04 -7.66 -0.35
C ILE A 26 -1.25 -6.15 -0.14
N ALA A 27 -1.20 -5.66 1.10
CA ALA A 27 -1.33 -4.22 1.38
C ALA A 27 -0.17 -3.43 0.78
N HIS A 28 1.05 -3.88 0.99
CA HIS A 28 2.26 -3.30 0.41
C HIS A 28 2.28 -3.46 -1.12
N TYR A 29 1.80 -4.59 -1.63
CA TYR A 29 1.68 -4.81 -3.07
C TYR A 29 0.75 -3.79 -3.73
N ILE A 30 -0.41 -3.51 -3.13
CA ILE A 30 -1.35 -2.49 -3.63
C ILE A 30 -0.71 -1.10 -3.57
N GLU A 31 0.04 -0.79 -2.52
CA GLU A 31 0.78 0.45 -2.41
C GLU A 31 1.69 0.67 -3.63
N HIS A 32 2.54 -0.31 -3.99
CA HIS A 32 3.39 -0.26 -5.18
C HIS A 32 2.60 -0.05 -6.48
N LEU A 33 1.53 -0.83 -6.65
CA LEU A 33 0.69 -0.74 -7.85
C LEU A 33 0.07 0.64 -8.01
N LYS A 34 -0.29 1.30 -6.92
CA LYS A 34 -0.95 2.60 -6.94
C LYS A 34 -0.10 3.71 -7.58
N PHE A 35 1.23 3.61 -7.53
CA PHE A 35 2.09 4.60 -8.17
C PHE A 35 2.06 4.58 -9.70
N ASN A 36 1.45 3.57 -10.31
CA ASN A 36 1.25 3.51 -11.75
C ASN A 36 -0.16 4.01 -12.10
N LEU A 37 -0.27 5.09 -12.86
CA LEU A 37 -1.55 5.70 -13.28
C LEU A 37 -1.97 5.24 -14.67
N SER A 38 -1.02 4.81 -15.49
CA SER A 38 -1.19 4.14 -16.78
C SER A 38 0.07 3.35 -17.11
N ASP A 39 0.14 2.75 -18.30
CA ASP A 39 1.35 2.04 -18.76
C ASP A 39 2.59 2.96 -18.81
N ASP A 40 2.40 4.25 -19.08
CA ASP A 40 3.47 5.23 -19.36
C ASP A 40 3.45 6.44 -18.41
N LEU A 41 2.64 6.43 -17.35
CA LEU A 41 2.50 7.55 -16.44
C LEU A 41 2.50 7.10 -14.98
N THR A 42 3.37 7.71 -14.18
CA THR A 42 3.47 7.46 -12.75
C THR A 42 2.93 8.63 -11.92
N ALA A 43 2.54 8.36 -10.67
CA ALA A 43 2.15 9.39 -9.72
C ALA A 43 3.30 10.38 -9.46
N HIS A 44 4.53 9.89 -9.35
CA HIS A 44 5.71 10.75 -9.17
C HIS A 44 5.83 11.81 -10.27
N GLU A 45 5.67 11.42 -11.56
CA GLU A 45 5.75 12.36 -12.67
C GLU A 45 4.66 13.43 -12.62
N VAL A 46 3.44 13.04 -12.21
CA VAL A 46 2.32 13.97 -12.08
C VAL A 46 2.56 14.98 -10.96
N PHE A 47 2.92 14.48 -9.77
CA PHE A 47 3.13 15.36 -8.61
C PHE A 47 4.38 16.25 -8.76
N ASN A 48 5.46 15.75 -9.37
CA ASN A 48 6.65 16.55 -9.67
C ASN A 48 6.33 17.74 -10.58
N LYS A 49 5.47 17.57 -11.60
CA LYS A 49 4.99 18.68 -12.46
C LYS A 49 4.18 19.71 -11.68
N MET A 50 3.62 19.36 -10.54
CA MET A 50 2.87 20.27 -9.64
C MET A 50 3.77 20.93 -8.58
N GLY A 51 5.09 20.70 -8.60
CA GLY A 51 6.02 21.17 -7.57
C GLY A 51 5.87 20.44 -6.23
N CYS A 52 5.44 19.18 -6.29
CA CYS A 52 5.21 18.33 -5.13
C CYS A 52 5.96 17.01 -5.27
N ASP A 53 6.45 16.48 -4.15
CA ASP A 53 6.91 15.11 -4.02
C ASP A 53 5.76 14.23 -3.48
N THR A 54 5.73 12.97 -3.90
CA THR A 54 4.78 11.98 -3.40
C THR A 54 5.50 10.74 -2.91
N ASN A 55 4.97 10.13 -1.86
CA ASN A 55 5.46 8.88 -1.31
C ASN A 55 4.30 8.10 -0.68
N ALA A 56 4.54 6.85 -0.32
CA ALA A 56 3.62 6.05 0.48
C ALA A 56 4.39 5.12 1.41
N PHE A 57 3.70 4.56 2.37
CA PHE A 57 4.22 3.47 3.20
C PHE A 57 3.06 2.64 3.77
N THR A 58 3.32 1.36 3.92
CA THR A 58 2.42 0.40 4.55
C THR A 58 2.90 0.07 5.95
N THR A 59 1.97 0.03 6.90
CA THR A 59 2.20 -0.42 8.27
C THR A 59 1.41 -1.70 8.56
N PHE A 60 1.42 -2.14 9.80
CA PHE A 60 0.58 -3.27 10.23
C PHE A 60 -0.92 -2.96 10.09
N ASN A 61 -1.36 -1.71 10.34
CA ASN A 61 -2.77 -1.35 10.46
C ASN A 61 -3.29 -0.47 9.33
N TYR A 62 -2.45 0.28 8.64
CA TYR A 62 -2.86 1.23 7.61
C TYR A 62 -1.82 1.38 6.51
N THR A 63 -2.28 1.83 5.34
CA THR A 63 -1.43 2.30 4.24
C THR A 63 -1.62 3.80 4.08
N ASN A 64 -0.53 4.53 3.98
CA ASN A 64 -0.51 5.98 3.94
C ASN A 64 0.06 6.49 2.63
N TYR A 65 -0.66 7.41 1.99
CA TYR A 65 -0.23 8.11 0.79
C TYR A 65 -0.01 9.58 1.12
N LEU A 66 1.13 10.14 0.77
CA LEU A 66 1.49 11.50 1.14
C LEU A 66 1.98 12.31 -0.05
N VAL A 67 1.67 13.59 -0.02
CA VAL A 67 2.16 14.58 -0.95
C VAL A 67 2.70 15.75 -0.15
N MET A 68 3.89 16.22 -0.48
CA MET A 68 4.57 17.35 0.16
C MET A 68 5.11 18.27 -0.94
N GLY A 69 5.00 19.56 -0.75
CA GLY A 69 5.53 20.51 -1.71
C GLY A 69 5.09 21.94 -1.48
N THR A 70 5.47 22.81 -2.39
CA THR A 70 5.16 24.24 -2.39
C THR A 70 4.10 24.63 -3.43
N GLY A 71 3.53 23.64 -4.12
CA GLY A 71 2.47 23.84 -5.11
C GLY A 71 1.14 24.27 -4.48
N ASN A 72 0.13 24.46 -5.32
CA ASN A 72 -1.22 24.79 -4.85
C ASN A 72 -1.76 23.64 -3.97
N PRO A 73 -2.09 23.89 -2.68
CA PRO A 73 -2.51 22.84 -1.77
C PRO A 73 -3.86 22.21 -2.14
N VAL A 74 -4.77 22.97 -2.76
CA VAL A 74 -6.08 22.46 -3.20
C VAL A 74 -5.89 21.47 -4.36
N ASP A 75 -5.11 21.86 -5.37
CA ASP A 75 -4.83 21.01 -6.53
C ASP A 75 -4.08 19.74 -6.13
N ALA A 76 -3.07 19.88 -5.25
CA ALA A 76 -2.30 18.75 -4.73
C ALA A 76 -3.19 17.79 -3.93
N THR A 77 -4.13 18.33 -3.11
CA THR A 77 -5.08 17.51 -2.35
C THR A 77 -6.06 16.78 -3.27
N ASN A 78 -6.67 17.46 -4.23
CA ASN A 78 -7.58 16.85 -5.18
C ASN A 78 -6.86 15.74 -5.98
N LYS A 79 -5.63 16.01 -6.41
CA LYS A 79 -4.84 15.02 -7.13
C LYS A 79 -4.47 13.82 -6.25
N LEU A 80 -4.21 14.01 -4.95
CA LEU A 80 -3.99 12.92 -4.01
C LEU A 80 -5.24 12.04 -3.86
N LEU A 81 -6.42 12.64 -3.78
CA LEU A 81 -7.68 11.90 -3.74
C LEU A 81 -7.88 11.10 -5.03
N ASP A 82 -7.79 11.75 -6.20
CA ASP A 82 -7.86 11.07 -7.50
C ASP A 82 -6.89 9.91 -7.60
N PHE A 83 -5.64 10.12 -7.17
CA PHE A 83 -4.57 9.13 -7.19
C PHE A 83 -4.94 7.89 -6.38
N VAL A 84 -5.48 8.06 -5.17
CA VAL A 84 -5.81 6.92 -4.31
C VAL A 84 -7.15 6.28 -4.69
N GLU A 85 -8.12 7.05 -5.17
CA GLU A 85 -9.46 6.56 -5.52
C GLU A 85 -9.55 5.93 -6.93
N THR A 86 -8.60 6.23 -7.83
CA THR A 86 -8.62 5.69 -9.20
C THR A 86 -7.61 4.55 -9.35
N PRO A 87 -8.05 3.29 -9.44
CA PRO A 87 -7.15 2.16 -9.60
C PRO A 87 -6.71 1.99 -11.06
N TYR A 88 -5.43 1.62 -11.24
CA TYR A 88 -4.91 1.13 -12.51
C TYR A 88 -4.19 -0.20 -12.27
N PHE A 89 -4.95 -1.30 -12.33
CA PHE A 89 -4.42 -2.63 -12.09
C PHE A 89 -4.52 -3.48 -13.37
N THR A 90 -3.39 -4.00 -13.83
CA THR A 90 -3.32 -4.90 -14.97
C THR A 90 -2.47 -6.11 -14.64
N LYS A 91 -2.71 -7.26 -15.30
CA LYS A 91 -1.86 -8.46 -15.13
C LYS A 91 -0.40 -8.18 -15.45
N LYS A 92 -0.13 -7.33 -16.45
CA LYS A 92 1.22 -6.89 -16.82
C LYS A 92 1.90 -6.17 -15.66
N LEU A 93 1.21 -5.22 -15.05
CA LEU A 93 1.72 -4.43 -13.93
C LEU A 93 1.94 -5.30 -12.68
N VAL A 94 0.95 -6.14 -12.33
CA VAL A 94 1.09 -7.09 -11.22
C VAL A 94 2.32 -7.97 -11.41
N ASN A 95 2.56 -8.52 -12.60
CA ASN A 95 3.74 -9.35 -12.85
C ASN A 95 5.05 -8.56 -12.81
N LYS A 96 5.06 -7.31 -13.24
CA LYS A 96 6.23 -6.41 -13.16
C LYS A 96 6.61 -6.13 -11.71
N GLU A 97 5.65 -5.68 -10.90
CA GLU A 97 5.88 -5.30 -9.50
C GLU A 97 6.25 -6.51 -8.62
N ARG A 98 5.77 -7.71 -8.94
CA ARG A 98 6.08 -8.93 -8.17
C ARG A 98 7.57 -9.15 -7.98
N GLY A 99 8.38 -8.98 -9.02
CA GLY A 99 9.83 -9.15 -8.95
C GLY A 99 10.50 -8.09 -8.07
N ILE A 100 10.01 -6.85 -8.14
CA ILE A 100 10.51 -5.72 -7.34
C ILE A 100 10.24 -5.98 -5.86
N ILE A 101 9.00 -6.33 -5.50
CA ILE A 101 8.58 -6.57 -4.13
C ILE A 101 9.28 -7.81 -3.53
N VAL A 102 9.48 -8.87 -4.31
CA VAL A 102 10.28 -10.03 -3.86
C VAL A 102 11.71 -9.61 -3.53
N SER A 103 12.34 -8.81 -4.39
CA SER A 103 13.71 -8.32 -4.14
C SER A 103 13.78 -7.45 -2.89
N GLU A 104 12.80 -6.57 -2.69
CA GLU A 104 12.71 -5.72 -1.50
C GLU A 104 12.49 -6.55 -0.22
N SER A 105 11.61 -7.55 -0.26
CA SER A 105 11.38 -8.46 0.87
C SER A 105 12.65 -9.21 1.26
N ASN A 106 13.41 -9.69 0.28
CA ASN A 106 14.67 -10.37 0.52
C ASN A 106 15.73 -9.44 1.12
N MET A 107 15.82 -8.19 0.63
CA MET A 107 16.71 -7.17 1.21
C MET A 107 16.35 -6.88 2.68
N GLY A 108 15.05 -6.81 2.99
CA GLY A 108 14.59 -6.63 4.38
C GLY A 108 14.97 -7.81 5.29
N LEU A 109 15.01 -9.04 4.74
CA LEU A 109 15.46 -10.22 5.49
C LEU A 109 16.98 -10.30 5.69
N ASP A 110 17.75 -9.57 4.88
CA ASP A 110 19.20 -9.43 5.06
C ASP A 110 19.58 -8.34 6.09
N ASP A 111 18.61 -7.51 6.50
CA ASP A 111 18.83 -6.47 7.51
C ASP A 111 18.72 -7.06 8.94
N PRO A 112 19.81 -7.06 9.74
CA PRO A 112 19.80 -7.58 11.10
C PRO A 112 18.79 -6.88 12.03
N TYR A 113 18.53 -5.58 11.82
CA TYR A 113 17.55 -4.83 12.61
C TYR A 113 16.12 -5.34 12.32
N MET A 114 15.78 -5.53 11.07
CA MET A 114 14.48 -6.06 10.65
C MET A 114 14.29 -7.49 11.16
N LEU A 115 15.31 -8.35 11.04
CA LEU A 115 15.27 -9.70 11.57
C LEU A 115 15.04 -9.73 13.07
N ASN A 116 15.73 -8.86 13.82
CA ASN A 116 15.56 -8.76 15.27
C ASN A 116 14.13 -8.28 15.61
N MET A 117 13.64 -7.24 14.94
CA MET A 117 12.28 -6.72 15.14
C MET A 117 11.22 -7.80 14.93
N TYR A 118 11.24 -8.49 13.80
CA TYR A 118 10.28 -9.57 13.52
C TYR A 118 10.46 -10.77 14.45
N GLY A 119 11.69 -11.06 14.87
CA GLY A 119 11.98 -12.07 15.90
C GLY A 119 11.33 -11.74 17.23
N VAL A 120 11.40 -10.49 17.67
CA VAL A 120 10.71 -10.01 18.88
C VAL A 120 9.19 -10.11 18.73
N LEU A 121 8.62 -9.63 17.61
CA LEU A 121 7.19 -9.70 17.36
C LEU A 121 6.68 -11.16 17.40
N LYS A 122 7.38 -12.08 16.77
CA LYS A 122 7.06 -13.52 16.77
C LYS A 122 7.04 -14.15 18.17
N ASN A 123 7.86 -13.65 19.08
CA ASN A 123 7.88 -14.13 20.48
C ASN A 123 6.77 -13.50 21.34
N ILE A 124 6.29 -12.30 20.98
CA ILE A 124 5.22 -11.58 21.72
C ILE A 124 3.84 -12.01 21.24
N PHE A 125 3.63 -12.09 19.93
CA PHE A 125 2.33 -12.36 19.34
C PHE A 125 2.15 -13.82 18.96
N LYS A 126 0.93 -14.33 19.13
CA LYS A 126 0.57 -15.72 18.81
C LYS A 126 0.04 -15.89 17.39
N ARG A 127 -0.59 -14.86 16.84
CA ARG A 127 -1.19 -14.93 15.50
C ARG A 127 -0.13 -14.54 14.47
N GLU A 128 -0.01 -15.30 13.40
CA GLU A 128 0.97 -15.06 12.33
C GLU A 128 0.79 -13.69 11.67
N GLU A 129 -0.44 -13.23 11.52
CA GLU A 129 -0.73 -11.90 10.94
C GLU A 129 -0.09 -10.75 11.73
N ASP A 130 0.10 -10.91 13.06
CA ASP A 130 0.64 -9.85 13.92
C ASP A 130 2.19 -9.72 13.85
N TYR A 131 2.87 -10.70 13.24
CA TYR A 131 4.33 -10.70 13.06
C TYR A 131 4.81 -11.08 11.65
N SER A 132 3.90 -11.22 10.70
CA SER A 132 4.28 -11.43 9.30
C SER A 132 4.93 -10.18 8.72
N LEU A 133 5.86 -10.38 7.78
CA LEU A 133 6.50 -9.28 7.07
C LEU A 133 5.44 -8.40 6.41
N ILE A 134 5.60 -7.08 6.52
CA ILE A 134 4.71 -6.12 5.86
C ILE A 134 4.76 -6.30 4.35
N THR A 135 5.95 -6.53 3.80
CA THR A 135 6.17 -6.85 2.38
C THR A 135 5.60 -8.21 1.96
N GLY A 136 5.34 -9.11 2.94
CA GLY A 136 5.08 -10.53 2.69
C GLY A 136 6.37 -11.31 2.42
N LYS A 137 6.32 -12.63 2.58
CA LYS A 137 7.40 -13.52 2.15
C LYS A 137 7.28 -13.79 0.66
N GLU A 138 8.39 -14.15 0.00
CA GLU A 138 8.41 -14.47 -1.43
C GLU A 138 7.32 -15.47 -1.84
N GLU A 139 7.10 -16.52 -1.04
CA GLU A 139 6.07 -17.53 -1.29
C GLU A 139 4.63 -17.00 -1.25
N ASP A 140 4.37 -15.96 -0.44
CA ASP A 140 3.06 -15.29 -0.35
C ASP A 140 2.90 -14.26 -1.46
N ILE A 141 3.93 -13.45 -1.72
CA ILE A 141 3.95 -12.47 -2.82
C ILE A 141 3.66 -13.15 -4.17
N LYS A 142 4.22 -14.35 -4.40
CA LYS A 142 4.00 -15.13 -5.63
C LYS A 142 2.55 -15.62 -5.79
N LYS A 143 1.79 -15.77 -4.71
CA LYS A 143 0.38 -16.20 -4.73
C LYS A 143 -0.60 -15.06 -5.00
N ILE A 144 -0.19 -13.80 -4.80
CA ILE A 144 -1.07 -12.64 -5.01
C ILE A 144 -1.49 -12.55 -6.48
N THR A 145 -2.79 -12.52 -6.69
CA THR A 145 -3.42 -12.41 -8.02
C THR A 145 -4.02 -11.02 -8.24
N LEU A 146 -4.33 -10.69 -9.49
CA LEU A 146 -5.07 -9.47 -9.82
C LEU A 146 -6.44 -9.46 -9.14
N GLU A 147 -7.10 -10.62 -9.10
CA GLU A 147 -8.40 -10.80 -8.47
C GLU A 147 -8.38 -10.53 -6.97
N ASP A 148 -7.29 -10.93 -6.27
CA ASP A 148 -7.08 -10.61 -4.85
C ASP A 148 -6.90 -9.11 -4.64
N ILE A 149 -6.13 -8.45 -5.50
CA ILE A 149 -5.86 -7.00 -5.47
C ILE A 149 -7.17 -6.22 -5.68
N GLU A 150 -7.94 -6.55 -6.70
CA GLU A 150 -9.24 -5.90 -6.99
C GLU A 150 -10.24 -6.11 -5.86
N LEU A 151 -10.29 -7.33 -5.28
CA LEU A 151 -11.15 -7.67 -4.16
C LEU A 151 -10.83 -6.83 -2.93
N VAL A 152 -9.56 -6.73 -2.55
CA VAL A 152 -9.09 -5.93 -1.42
C VAL A 152 -9.33 -4.45 -1.67
N TYR A 153 -8.99 -3.96 -2.86
CA TYR A 153 -9.20 -2.57 -3.22
C TYR A 153 -10.68 -2.18 -3.06
N LYS A 154 -11.58 -2.98 -3.59
CA LYS A 154 -13.04 -2.79 -3.45
C LYS A 154 -13.51 -2.83 -1.98
N ALA A 155 -12.87 -3.64 -1.14
CA ALA A 155 -13.27 -3.80 0.26
C ALA A 155 -12.81 -2.64 1.15
N TYR A 156 -11.66 -2.04 0.87
CA TYR A 156 -11.03 -1.11 1.80
C TYR A 156 -10.79 0.30 1.25
N TYR A 157 -10.65 0.47 -0.08
CA TYR A 157 -10.33 1.76 -0.69
C TYR A 157 -11.60 2.52 -1.04
N HIS A 158 -12.26 3.05 -0.03
CA HIS A 158 -13.42 3.92 -0.16
C HIS A 158 -13.41 5.01 0.93
N PRO A 159 -13.98 6.20 0.68
CA PRO A 159 -13.85 7.38 1.55
C PRO A 159 -14.22 7.13 3.01
N SER A 160 -15.22 6.29 3.30
CA SER A 160 -15.62 6.00 4.69
C SER A 160 -14.60 5.16 5.48
N ASN A 161 -13.57 4.62 4.81
CA ASN A 161 -12.45 3.89 5.42
C ASN A 161 -11.12 4.65 5.29
N MET A 162 -11.17 5.95 5.00
CA MET A 162 -10.00 6.80 4.79
C MET A 162 -10.02 8.01 5.71
N ASN A 163 -8.83 8.53 6.02
CA ASN A 163 -8.64 9.76 6.77
C ASN A 163 -7.71 10.69 5.98
N LEU A 164 -8.20 11.89 5.69
CA LEU A 164 -7.42 12.95 5.04
C LEU A 164 -6.92 13.93 6.10
N VAL A 165 -5.62 14.19 6.11
CA VAL A 165 -4.98 15.20 6.95
C VAL A 165 -4.20 16.15 6.05
N ILE A 166 -4.49 17.45 6.15
CA ILE A 166 -3.82 18.51 5.41
C ILE A 166 -3.18 19.44 6.43
N THR A 167 -1.89 19.73 6.23
CA THR A 167 -1.13 20.69 7.05
C THR A 167 -0.36 21.63 6.14
N GLY A 168 -0.34 22.91 6.47
CA GLY A 168 0.36 23.91 5.67
C GLY A 168 -0.13 25.33 5.92
N ASN A 169 0.37 26.26 5.12
CA ASN A 169 -0.05 27.65 5.15
C ASN A 169 -1.16 27.86 4.09
N PHE A 170 -2.42 27.68 4.52
CA PHE A 170 -3.61 27.93 3.71
C PHE A 170 -4.74 28.50 4.58
N ASN A 171 -5.62 29.29 3.98
CA ASN A 171 -6.78 29.90 4.64
C ASN A 171 -7.99 28.95 4.63
#